data_ccc2f5c2bb3df962b06efa9ebd701172
#
_entry.id   ccc2f5c2bb3df962b06efa9ebd701172
#
_cell.length_a   1.000
_cell.length_b   1.000
_cell.length_c   1.000
_cell.angle_alpha   90.00
_cell.angle_beta   90.00
_cell.angle_gamma   90.00
#
_symmetry.space_group_name_H-M   'P 1'
#
loop_
_entity.id
_entity.type
_entity.pdbx_description
1 polymer ?
#
loop_
_entity_poly.entity_id
_entity_poly.type
_entity_poly.pdbx_seq_one_letter_code
_entity_poly.pdbx_strand_id
1 'polypeptide(L)'
;MTEGSVWRHIVRFALPVFWGNLFQQLYNVVDSLVVGNFLGSDALAAVGSSSHLIFLLVGLFSGIFTGASVVISRYYGARDDAGVRTAVHTTVAFGLVAGVVITIAGVLLTPRLLIWMGTPESVLPNSILYFRIYFGGIIFVILYNTAAGIFQAVGDSRHPLYYLIVSSVVNVVLDLLFVAGFGMGVDGAALATVISQAASAALGFWRLCHTTGSYRIWFRKVRFHGRTLRQLLTLGIPSGVQNSIIAIANVVVQSSINLYGPMAMAGCGSYSKIEGFGFLPINSFALALATFIGQNLGAKQYDRARRGARFGILCSLLMAEVVGVGINLLAPWLISLFNGDPQVIAFGTLQARTVTLFYFLLAFSHSVAGVMRGAGRAIVPMLVMLVCWCVIRVSYIMLVARASGNIQMVFWAYPITWALSSVAFLIYFLRGDWLHYLERKERAA
;
A
#
# COMPACT_ATOMS: atom_id res chain seq x y z
N MET A 1 -12.64 8.86 -17.22
CA MET A 1 -13.71 8.30 -16.38
C MET A 1 -14.90 9.24 -16.21
N THR A 2 -14.88 10.38 -16.88
CA THR A 2 -15.90 11.44 -16.79
C THR A 2 -17.13 11.19 -17.66
N GLU A 3 -17.07 10.24 -18.60
CA GLU A 3 -18.17 9.90 -19.53
C GLU A 3 -18.52 8.41 -19.42
N GLY A 4 -19.69 8.02 -19.93
CA GLY A 4 -20.12 6.61 -19.95
C GLY A 4 -20.60 6.05 -18.61
N SER A 5 -20.65 4.73 -18.47
CA SER A 5 -21.22 4.04 -17.31
C SER A 5 -20.27 4.11 -16.08
N VAL A 6 -20.78 4.59 -14.95
CA VAL A 6 -20.02 4.74 -13.69
C VAL A 6 -19.45 3.41 -13.20
N TRP A 7 -20.28 2.38 -13.12
CA TRP A 7 -19.87 1.08 -12.59
C TRP A 7 -18.80 0.40 -13.45
N ARG A 8 -18.91 0.52 -14.78
CA ARG A 8 -17.91 -0.06 -15.70
C ARG A 8 -16.52 0.56 -15.50
N HIS A 9 -16.46 1.87 -15.28
CA HIS A 9 -15.18 2.56 -15.05
C HIS A 9 -14.52 2.14 -13.74
N ILE A 10 -15.29 2.07 -12.67
CA ILE A 10 -14.75 1.70 -11.34
C ILE A 10 -14.27 0.25 -11.34
N VAL A 11 -15.09 -0.69 -11.82
CA VAL A 11 -14.74 -2.11 -11.86
C VAL A 11 -13.59 -2.37 -12.84
N ARG A 12 -13.64 -1.78 -14.06
CA ARG A 12 -12.59 -1.94 -15.06
C ARG A 12 -11.25 -1.37 -14.62
N PHE A 13 -11.25 -0.41 -13.71
CA PHE A 13 -10.04 0.13 -13.11
C PHE A 13 -9.58 -0.71 -11.90
N ALA A 14 -10.49 -1.07 -11.00
CA ALA A 14 -10.16 -1.80 -9.79
C ALA A 14 -9.63 -3.22 -10.08
N LEU A 15 -10.17 -3.89 -11.10
CA LEU A 15 -9.81 -5.27 -11.43
C LEU A 15 -8.33 -5.44 -11.83
N PRO A 16 -7.73 -4.66 -12.74
CA PRO A 16 -6.30 -4.74 -13.02
C PRO A 16 -5.43 -4.38 -11.82
N VAL A 17 -5.85 -3.42 -10.98
CA VAL A 17 -5.14 -3.10 -9.73
C VAL A 17 -5.15 -4.29 -8.78
N PHE A 18 -6.29 -4.95 -8.62
CA PHE A 18 -6.41 -6.15 -7.81
C PHE A 18 -5.47 -7.26 -8.30
N TRP A 19 -5.49 -7.57 -9.60
CA TRP A 19 -4.60 -8.57 -10.17
C TRP A 19 -3.12 -8.19 -10.02
N GLY A 20 -2.78 -6.92 -10.22
CA GLY A 20 -1.42 -6.42 -10.02
C GLY A 20 -0.94 -6.64 -8.58
N ASN A 21 -1.73 -6.25 -7.61
CA ASN A 21 -1.42 -6.46 -6.19
C ASN A 21 -1.35 -7.95 -5.83
N LEU A 22 -2.20 -8.79 -6.43
CA LEU A 22 -2.16 -10.24 -6.24
C LEU A 22 -0.85 -10.84 -6.78
N PHE A 23 -0.43 -10.47 -7.99
CA PHE A 23 0.85 -10.92 -8.55
C PHE A 23 2.02 -10.45 -7.68
N GLN A 24 1.96 -9.23 -7.16
CA GLN A 24 2.97 -8.72 -6.24
C GLN A 24 3.02 -9.53 -4.94
N GLN A 25 1.89 -9.88 -4.38
CA GLN A 25 1.83 -10.71 -3.18
C GLN A 25 2.37 -12.12 -3.43
N LEU A 26 2.02 -12.70 -4.59
CA LEU A 26 2.50 -14.04 -4.96
C LEU A 26 4.01 -14.06 -5.17
N TYR A 27 4.59 -13.07 -5.87
CA TYR A 27 6.05 -13.08 -6.05
C TYR A 27 6.80 -12.88 -4.73
N ASN A 28 6.30 -12.06 -3.80
CA ASN A 28 6.89 -11.93 -2.46
C ASN A 28 6.92 -13.27 -1.70
N VAL A 29 5.88 -14.10 -1.89
CA VAL A 29 5.84 -15.45 -1.32
C VAL A 29 6.89 -16.34 -2.00
N VAL A 30 6.99 -16.30 -3.32
CA VAL A 30 7.98 -17.10 -4.08
C VAL A 30 9.41 -16.70 -3.72
N ASP A 31 9.72 -15.41 -3.64
CA ASP A 31 11.02 -14.90 -3.19
C ASP A 31 11.38 -15.44 -1.80
N SER A 32 10.45 -15.36 -0.85
CA SER A 32 10.64 -15.92 0.50
C SER A 32 10.85 -17.44 0.50
N LEU A 33 10.18 -18.17 -0.39
CA LEU A 33 10.37 -19.62 -0.55
C LEU A 33 11.74 -19.94 -1.16
N VAL A 34 12.20 -19.20 -2.14
CA VAL A 34 13.52 -19.39 -2.74
C VAL A 34 14.61 -19.13 -1.70
N VAL A 35 14.56 -17.98 -1.01
CA VAL A 35 15.52 -17.64 0.05
C VAL A 35 15.50 -18.69 1.17
N GLY A 36 14.31 -19.07 1.65
CA GLY A 36 14.19 -20.04 2.76
C GLY A 36 14.68 -21.45 2.41
N ASN A 37 14.37 -21.93 1.21
CA ASN A 37 14.74 -23.31 0.81
C ASN A 37 16.21 -23.45 0.37
N PHE A 38 16.79 -22.42 -0.26
CA PHE A 38 18.14 -22.50 -0.79
C PHE A 38 19.20 -21.89 0.12
N LEU A 39 18.84 -20.86 0.92
CA LEU A 39 19.81 -20.15 1.79
C LEU A 39 19.59 -20.42 3.28
N GLY A 40 18.47 -21.04 3.65
CA GLY A 40 18.16 -21.43 5.03
C GLY A 40 17.50 -20.34 5.87
N SER A 41 17.29 -20.66 7.15
CA SER A 41 16.52 -19.86 8.10
C SER A 41 17.14 -18.48 8.41
N ASP A 42 18.47 -18.41 8.50
CA ASP A 42 19.18 -17.16 8.84
C ASP A 42 19.06 -16.13 7.71
N ALA A 43 19.17 -16.58 6.46
CA ALA A 43 18.95 -15.74 5.29
C ALA A 43 17.50 -15.25 5.20
N LEU A 44 16.53 -16.15 5.45
CA LEU A 44 15.11 -15.80 5.50
C LEU A 44 14.82 -14.78 6.63
N ALA A 45 15.45 -14.95 7.80
CA ALA A 45 15.37 -14.00 8.89
C ALA A 45 15.98 -12.65 8.52
N ALA A 46 17.10 -12.64 7.79
CA ALA A 46 17.74 -11.42 7.31
C ALA A 46 16.81 -10.63 6.37
N VAL A 47 16.20 -11.29 5.41
CA VAL A 47 15.22 -10.69 4.48
C VAL A 47 13.96 -10.27 5.22
N GLY A 48 13.45 -11.10 6.13
CA GLY A 48 12.21 -10.85 6.88
C GLY A 48 12.31 -9.69 7.86
N SER A 49 13.41 -9.55 8.61
CA SER A 49 13.64 -8.45 9.54
C SER A 49 13.62 -7.09 8.82
N SER A 50 13.98 -7.10 7.58
CA SER A 50 14.06 -5.97 6.65
C SER A 50 12.70 -5.42 6.25
N SER A 51 11.71 -6.28 6.16
CA SER A 51 10.41 -5.96 5.56
C SER A 51 9.69 -4.81 6.24
N HIS A 52 9.79 -4.69 7.56
CA HIS A 52 9.11 -3.62 8.32
C HIS A 52 9.68 -2.23 8.01
N LEU A 53 11.01 -2.11 7.88
CA LEU A 53 11.66 -0.84 7.54
C LEU A 53 11.36 -0.44 6.09
N ILE A 54 11.44 -1.40 5.18
CA ILE A 54 11.07 -1.21 3.78
C ILE A 54 9.62 -0.74 3.68
N PHE A 55 8.69 -1.41 4.39
CA PHE A 55 7.28 -1.07 4.39
C PHE A 55 7.03 0.36 4.89
N LEU A 56 7.70 0.77 5.96
CA LEU A 56 7.57 2.12 6.52
C LEU A 56 8.04 3.19 5.53
N LEU A 57 9.20 3.01 4.92
CA LEU A 57 9.76 3.98 3.98
C LEU A 57 9.00 3.99 2.65
N VAL A 58 8.78 2.82 2.06
CA VAL A 58 8.00 2.70 0.81
C VAL A 58 6.57 3.18 1.02
N GLY A 59 5.96 2.90 2.18
CA GLY A 59 4.62 3.34 2.55
C GLY A 59 4.50 4.87 2.58
N LEU A 60 5.49 5.56 3.14
CA LEU A 60 5.51 7.04 3.15
C LEU A 60 5.54 7.60 1.73
N PHE A 61 6.43 7.09 0.88
CA PHE A 61 6.54 7.57 -0.50
C PHE A 61 5.38 7.15 -1.38
N SER A 62 4.85 5.95 -1.21
CA SER A 62 3.61 5.51 -1.87
C SER A 62 2.45 6.46 -1.58
N GLY A 63 2.33 6.94 -0.34
CA GLY A 63 1.36 7.96 0.02
C GLY A 63 1.57 9.27 -0.75
N ILE A 64 2.82 9.72 -0.91
CA ILE A 64 3.13 10.94 -1.68
C ILE A 64 2.76 10.77 -3.15
N PHE A 65 3.04 9.62 -3.75
CA PHE A 65 2.64 9.34 -5.14
C PHE A 65 1.12 9.19 -5.29
N THR A 66 0.41 8.71 -4.27
CA THR A 66 -1.06 8.75 -4.23
C THR A 66 -1.57 10.20 -4.28
N GLY A 67 -0.94 11.12 -3.54
CA GLY A 67 -1.26 12.55 -3.61
C GLY A 67 -1.01 13.13 -5.00
N ALA A 68 0.11 12.77 -5.63
CA ALA A 68 0.44 13.16 -7.00
C ALA A 68 -0.61 12.65 -8.00
N SER A 69 -0.99 11.37 -7.89
CA SER A 69 -2.03 10.77 -8.73
C SER A 69 -3.37 11.53 -8.63
N VAL A 70 -3.75 11.96 -7.44
CA VAL A 70 -4.98 12.77 -7.22
C VAL A 70 -4.87 14.14 -7.90
N VAL A 71 -3.75 14.84 -7.79
CA VAL A 71 -3.55 16.15 -8.46
C VAL A 71 -3.61 16.00 -9.98
N ILE A 72 -2.90 15.02 -10.54
CA ILE A 72 -2.92 14.72 -11.97
C ILE A 72 -4.33 14.34 -12.42
N SER A 73 -5.03 13.48 -11.68
CA SER A 73 -6.39 13.04 -12.04
C SER A 73 -7.38 14.20 -12.12
N ARG A 74 -7.24 15.21 -11.25
CA ARG A 74 -8.06 16.41 -11.27
C ARG A 74 -7.82 17.25 -12.52
N TYR A 75 -6.57 17.56 -12.84
CA TYR A 75 -6.24 18.30 -14.07
C TYR A 75 -6.67 17.52 -15.32
N TYR A 76 -6.49 16.19 -15.30
CA TYR A 76 -6.92 15.33 -16.40
C TYR A 76 -8.45 15.33 -16.56
N GLY A 77 -9.21 15.25 -15.46
CA GLY A 77 -10.66 15.37 -15.47
C GLY A 77 -11.16 16.72 -15.96
N ALA A 78 -10.46 17.80 -15.58
CA ALA A 78 -10.73 19.16 -16.05
C ALA A 78 -10.38 19.41 -17.52
N ARG A 79 -9.74 18.43 -18.20
CA ARG A 79 -9.17 18.59 -19.56
C ARG A 79 -8.14 19.72 -19.63
N ASP A 80 -7.46 20.02 -18.53
CA ASP A 80 -6.37 20.99 -18.46
C ASP A 80 -5.04 20.29 -18.79
N ASP A 81 -4.73 20.20 -20.07
CA ASP A 81 -3.52 19.54 -20.56
C ASP A 81 -2.22 20.23 -20.09
N ALA A 82 -2.26 21.53 -19.84
CA ALA A 82 -1.11 22.27 -19.34
C ALA A 82 -0.86 21.91 -17.85
N GLY A 83 -1.93 21.86 -17.06
CA GLY A 83 -1.90 21.40 -15.67
C GLY A 83 -1.43 19.96 -15.55
N VAL A 84 -1.92 19.04 -16.39
CA VAL A 84 -1.47 17.64 -16.43
C VAL A 84 0.03 17.57 -16.71
N ARG A 85 0.51 18.25 -17.77
CA ARG A 85 1.94 18.27 -18.11
C ARG A 85 2.79 18.77 -16.94
N THR A 86 2.41 19.87 -16.34
CA THR A 86 3.13 20.46 -15.21
C THR A 86 3.16 19.52 -14.01
N ALA A 87 2.02 18.89 -13.68
CA ALA A 87 1.93 17.96 -12.57
C ALA A 87 2.76 16.68 -12.82
N VAL A 88 2.69 16.10 -14.00
CA VAL A 88 3.49 14.93 -14.39
C VAL A 88 4.99 15.22 -14.28
N HIS A 89 5.49 16.32 -14.88
CA HIS A 89 6.91 16.64 -14.82
C HIS A 89 7.39 16.97 -13.41
N THR A 90 6.57 17.64 -12.60
CA THR A 90 6.87 17.89 -11.17
C THR A 90 6.91 16.59 -10.37
N THR A 91 6.00 15.66 -10.64
CA THR A 91 5.97 14.34 -9.98
C THR A 91 7.21 13.52 -10.32
N VAL A 92 7.63 13.53 -11.59
CA VAL A 92 8.86 12.85 -12.04
C VAL A 92 10.10 13.49 -11.40
N ALA A 93 10.18 14.84 -11.37
CA ALA A 93 11.28 15.55 -10.72
C ALA A 93 11.37 15.19 -9.23
N PHE A 94 10.23 15.15 -8.55
CA PHE A 94 10.14 14.73 -7.14
C PHE A 94 10.58 13.27 -6.97
N GLY A 95 10.10 12.35 -7.82
CA GLY A 95 10.47 10.93 -7.78
C GLY A 95 11.98 10.71 -7.96
N LEU A 96 12.60 11.42 -8.89
CA LEU A 96 14.05 11.35 -9.10
C LEU A 96 14.83 11.85 -7.89
N VAL A 97 14.51 13.03 -7.36
CA VAL A 97 15.20 13.59 -6.21
C VAL A 97 14.98 12.73 -4.97
N ALA A 98 13.73 12.34 -4.69
CA ALA A 98 13.41 11.46 -3.58
C ALA A 98 14.12 10.10 -3.71
N GLY A 99 14.16 9.54 -4.93
CA GLY A 99 14.87 8.28 -5.21
C GLY A 99 16.35 8.38 -4.88
N VAL A 100 17.03 9.43 -5.34
CA VAL A 100 18.46 9.66 -5.04
C VAL A 100 18.68 9.85 -3.54
N VAL A 101 17.89 10.71 -2.89
CA VAL A 101 18.03 11.00 -1.46
C VAL A 101 17.85 9.73 -0.62
N ILE A 102 16.83 8.91 -0.93
CA ILE A 102 16.58 7.67 -0.19
C ILE A 102 17.63 6.62 -0.46
N THR A 103 18.11 6.52 -1.70
CA THR A 103 19.23 5.63 -2.05
C THR A 103 20.45 5.96 -1.19
N ILE A 104 20.87 7.22 -1.17
CA ILE A 104 22.06 7.65 -0.39
C ILE A 104 21.82 7.44 1.11
N ALA A 105 20.71 7.94 1.62
CA ALA A 105 20.37 7.83 3.05
C ALA A 105 20.21 6.36 3.47
N GLY A 106 19.52 5.55 2.69
CA GLY A 106 19.31 4.13 2.96
C GLY A 106 20.60 3.34 3.01
N VAL A 107 21.47 3.49 2.00
CA VAL A 107 22.77 2.79 1.97
C VAL A 107 23.65 3.18 3.15
N LEU A 108 23.71 4.49 3.48
CA LEU A 108 24.57 4.99 4.58
C LEU A 108 24.02 4.63 5.96
N LEU A 109 22.70 4.71 6.15
CA LEU A 109 22.06 4.50 7.46
C LEU A 109 21.76 3.03 7.76
N THR A 110 21.78 2.15 6.76
CA THR A 110 21.46 0.71 6.91
C THR A 110 22.10 0.06 8.15
N PRO A 111 23.41 0.14 8.40
CA PRO A 111 24.01 -0.56 9.55
C PRO A 111 23.44 -0.04 10.88
N ARG A 112 23.28 1.28 11.02
CA ARG A 112 22.77 1.89 12.25
C ARG A 112 21.30 1.56 12.48
N LEU A 113 20.49 1.57 11.43
CA LEU A 113 19.06 1.23 11.51
C LEU A 113 18.86 -0.22 11.96
N LEU A 114 19.63 -1.16 11.42
CA LEU A 114 19.55 -2.57 11.80
C LEU A 114 20.00 -2.83 13.24
N ILE A 115 21.03 -2.14 13.71
CA ILE A 115 21.49 -2.21 15.10
C ILE A 115 20.40 -1.65 16.03
N TRP A 116 19.80 -0.49 15.71
CA TRP A 116 18.72 0.08 16.51
C TRP A 116 17.46 -0.78 16.54
N MET A 117 17.22 -1.57 15.49
CA MET A 117 16.11 -2.54 15.45
C MET A 117 16.41 -3.81 16.27
N GLY A 118 17.61 -3.95 16.85
CA GLY A 118 17.99 -5.12 17.63
C GLY A 118 18.19 -6.38 16.79
N THR A 119 18.64 -6.23 15.53
CA THR A 119 18.93 -7.40 14.67
C THR A 119 20.03 -8.26 15.30
N PRO A 120 19.82 -9.59 15.47
CA PRO A 120 20.82 -10.49 16.06
C PRO A 120 22.15 -10.46 15.32
N GLU A 121 23.27 -10.55 16.04
CA GLU A 121 24.61 -10.49 15.47
C GLU A 121 24.86 -11.57 14.41
N SER A 122 24.28 -12.76 14.57
CA SER A 122 24.39 -13.87 13.60
C SER A 122 23.78 -13.54 12.24
N VAL A 123 22.74 -12.71 12.19
CA VAL A 123 21.98 -12.37 10.99
C VAL A 123 22.39 -11.00 10.43
N LEU A 124 23.00 -10.16 11.27
CA LEU A 124 23.31 -8.76 10.96
C LEU A 124 24.15 -8.56 9.68
N PRO A 125 25.21 -9.33 9.39
CA PRO A 125 25.99 -9.16 8.17
C PRO A 125 25.16 -9.37 6.89
N ASN A 126 24.36 -10.43 6.86
CA ASN A 126 23.48 -10.74 5.74
C ASN A 126 22.38 -9.69 5.58
N SER A 127 21.82 -9.20 6.68
CA SER A 127 20.85 -8.11 6.68
C SER A 127 21.46 -6.82 6.12
N ILE A 128 22.67 -6.44 6.54
CA ILE A 128 23.35 -5.25 6.01
C ILE A 128 23.59 -5.38 4.51
N LEU A 129 24.07 -6.55 4.05
CA LEU A 129 24.33 -6.79 2.64
C LEU A 129 23.07 -6.69 1.80
N TYR A 130 22.01 -7.40 2.20
CA TYR A 130 20.70 -7.37 1.53
C TYR A 130 20.15 -5.93 1.45
N PHE A 131 20.14 -5.22 2.56
CA PHE A 131 19.61 -3.87 2.63
C PHE A 131 20.37 -2.85 1.80
N ARG A 132 21.70 -2.90 1.84
CA ARG A 132 22.53 -1.99 1.04
C ARG A 132 22.27 -2.16 -0.45
N ILE A 133 22.11 -3.40 -0.92
CA ILE A 133 21.79 -3.67 -2.32
C ILE A 133 20.37 -3.19 -2.63
N TYR A 134 19.41 -3.52 -1.78
CA TYR A 134 18.00 -3.10 -1.95
C TYR A 134 17.87 -1.57 -1.98
N PHE A 135 18.48 -0.86 -1.01
CA PHE A 135 18.49 0.61 -1.00
C PHE A 135 19.29 1.21 -2.14
N GLY A 136 20.35 0.54 -2.60
CA GLY A 136 21.08 0.92 -3.80
C GLY A 136 20.19 0.98 -5.04
N GLY A 137 19.19 0.11 -5.09
CA GLY A 137 18.20 0.04 -6.17
C GLY A 137 16.84 0.67 -5.89
N ILE A 138 16.61 1.27 -4.72
CA ILE A 138 15.27 1.76 -4.34
C ILE A 138 14.77 2.88 -5.26
N ILE A 139 15.65 3.58 -5.94
CA ILE A 139 15.29 4.56 -6.96
C ILE A 139 14.38 3.94 -8.04
N PHE A 140 14.61 2.68 -8.44
CA PHE A 140 13.78 2.02 -9.44
C PHE A 140 12.37 1.72 -8.91
N VAL A 141 12.25 1.35 -7.62
CA VAL A 141 10.94 1.19 -6.96
C VAL A 141 10.18 2.51 -6.97
N ILE A 142 10.84 3.60 -6.63
CA ILE A 142 10.25 4.95 -6.61
C ILE A 142 9.84 5.38 -8.02
N LEU A 143 10.68 5.16 -9.01
CA LEU A 143 10.38 5.49 -10.41
C LEU A 143 9.23 4.65 -10.95
N TYR A 144 9.18 3.35 -10.65
CA TYR A 144 8.04 2.52 -11.01
C TYR A 144 6.74 3.05 -10.39
N ASN A 145 6.73 3.35 -9.08
CA ASN A 145 5.56 3.92 -8.40
C ASN A 145 5.16 5.28 -8.97
N THR A 146 6.13 6.10 -9.37
CA THR A 146 5.89 7.38 -10.09
C THR A 146 5.15 7.13 -11.39
N ALA A 147 5.64 6.23 -12.22
CA ALA A 147 5.03 5.89 -13.51
C ALA A 147 3.63 5.28 -13.31
N ALA A 148 3.48 4.33 -12.38
CA ALA A 148 2.20 3.71 -12.05
C ALA A 148 1.17 4.73 -11.56
N GLY A 149 1.58 5.68 -10.70
CA GLY A 149 0.72 6.77 -10.22
C GLY A 149 0.23 7.68 -11.35
N ILE A 150 1.08 7.97 -12.33
CA ILE A 150 0.70 8.77 -13.52
C ILE A 150 -0.32 8.00 -14.38
N PHE A 151 -0.08 6.72 -14.69
CA PHE A 151 -1.04 5.90 -15.43
C PHE A 151 -2.38 5.79 -14.69
N GLN A 152 -2.35 5.52 -13.40
CA GLN A 152 -3.55 5.42 -12.57
C GLN A 152 -4.33 6.73 -12.55
N ALA A 153 -3.65 7.88 -12.48
CA ALA A 153 -4.28 9.20 -12.50
C ALA A 153 -5.11 9.47 -13.77
N VAL A 154 -4.63 9.01 -14.92
CA VAL A 154 -5.35 9.15 -16.20
C VAL A 154 -6.38 8.04 -16.43
N GLY A 155 -6.52 7.09 -15.48
CA GLY A 155 -7.50 6.01 -15.54
C GLY A 155 -6.99 4.74 -16.20
N ASP A 156 -5.69 4.63 -16.44
CA ASP A 156 -5.05 3.44 -17.00
C ASP A 156 -4.43 2.59 -15.89
N SER A 157 -5.13 1.53 -15.51
CA SER A 157 -4.65 0.55 -14.53
C SER A 157 -4.04 -0.70 -15.18
N ARG A 158 -4.14 -0.85 -16.51
CA ARG A 158 -3.66 -2.04 -17.22
C ARG A 158 -2.16 -2.03 -17.45
N HIS A 159 -1.59 -0.90 -17.86
CA HIS A 159 -0.15 -0.82 -18.09
C HIS A 159 0.66 -1.08 -16.82
N PRO A 160 0.35 -0.49 -15.64
CA PRO A 160 1.00 -0.86 -14.39
C PRO A 160 0.92 -2.36 -14.08
N LEU A 161 -0.24 -3.01 -14.33
CA LEU A 161 -0.40 -4.46 -14.18
C LEU A 161 0.59 -5.23 -15.07
N TYR A 162 0.68 -4.89 -16.36
CA TYR A 162 1.57 -5.60 -17.28
C TYR A 162 3.04 -5.47 -16.86
N TYR A 163 3.46 -4.28 -16.42
CA TYR A 163 4.83 -4.06 -15.96
C TYR A 163 5.12 -4.81 -14.66
N LEU A 164 4.13 -4.93 -13.80
CA LEU A 164 4.25 -5.70 -12.56
C LEU A 164 4.35 -7.20 -12.83
N ILE A 165 3.58 -7.72 -13.79
CA ILE A 165 3.68 -9.13 -14.23
C ILE A 165 5.09 -9.39 -14.79
N VAL A 166 5.58 -8.53 -15.68
CA VAL A 166 6.94 -8.66 -16.24
C VAL A 166 7.98 -8.63 -15.12
N SER A 167 7.88 -7.67 -14.20
CA SER A 167 8.77 -7.57 -13.04
C SER A 167 8.74 -8.84 -12.20
N SER A 168 7.55 -9.38 -11.92
CA SER A 168 7.40 -10.59 -11.12
C SER A 168 8.05 -11.81 -11.78
N VAL A 169 7.86 -11.98 -13.10
CA VAL A 169 8.49 -13.07 -13.85
C VAL A 169 10.01 -12.91 -13.87
N VAL A 170 10.50 -11.71 -14.15
CA VAL A 170 11.94 -11.41 -14.13
C VAL A 170 12.54 -11.67 -12.75
N ASN A 171 11.86 -11.25 -11.69
CA ASN A 171 12.32 -11.50 -10.32
C ASN A 171 12.45 -13.00 -10.03
N VAL A 172 11.40 -13.78 -10.24
CA VAL A 172 11.41 -15.24 -9.98
C VAL A 172 12.50 -15.95 -10.79
N VAL A 173 12.66 -15.60 -12.08
CA VAL A 173 13.69 -16.20 -12.94
C VAL A 173 15.10 -15.84 -12.43
N LEU A 174 15.33 -14.58 -12.04
CA LEU A 174 16.63 -14.13 -11.54
C LEU A 174 16.93 -14.66 -10.14
N ASP A 175 15.93 -14.81 -9.26
CA ASP A 175 16.09 -15.44 -7.95
C ASP A 175 16.59 -16.88 -8.11
N LEU A 176 15.93 -17.67 -8.96
CA LEU A 176 16.35 -19.03 -9.24
C LEU A 176 17.74 -19.07 -9.90
N LEU A 177 18.03 -18.18 -10.84
CA LEU A 177 19.31 -18.13 -11.51
C LEU A 177 20.45 -17.74 -10.57
N PHE A 178 20.26 -16.69 -9.77
CA PHE A 178 21.32 -16.17 -8.90
C PHE A 178 21.50 -17.04 -7.65
N VAL A 179 20.40 -17.42 -7.01
CA VAL A 179 20.47 -18.17 -5.74
C VAL A 179 20.67 -19.65 -6.01
N ALA A 180 19.85 -20.28 -6.84
CA ALA A 180 19.95 -21.72 -7.09
C ALA A 180 20.98 -22.08 -8.17
N GLY A 181 21.13 -21.26 -9.23
CA GLY A 181 22.04 -21.53 -10.34
C GLY A 181 23.49 -21.11 -10.05
N PHE A 182 23.69 -19.88 -9.59
CA PHE A 182 25.05 -19.36 -9.34
C PHE A 182 25.50 -19.51 -7.88
N GLY A 183 24.62 -19.99 -6.98
CA GLY A 183 24.96 -20.18 -5.57
C GLY A 183 25.22 -18.87 -4.82
N MET A 184 24.65 -17.75 -5.28
CA MET A 184 24.71 -16.47 -4.58
C MET A 184 23.89 -16.54 -3.29
N GLY A 185 24.29 -15.74 -2.31
CA GLY A 185 23.58 -15.60 -1.04
C GLY A 185 22.38 -14.65 -1.11
N VAL A 186 22.13 -13.94 -0.01
CA VAL A 186 21.07 -12.92 0.08
C VAL A 186 21.30 -11.75 -0.89
N ASP A 187 22.51 -11.53 -1.32
CA ASP A 187 22.89 -10.57 -2.36
C ASP A 187 22.28 -10.91 -3.72
N GLY A 188 22.19 -12.19 -4.06
CA GLY A 188 21.52 -12.66 -5.27
C GLY A 188 20.04 -12.31 -5.28
N ALA A 189 19.32 -12.58 -4.20
CA ALA A 189 17.90 -12.24 -4.06
C ALA A 189 17.68 -10.72 -4.09
N ALA A 190 18.53 -9.94 -3.40
CA ALA A 190 18.45 -8.49 -3.44
C ALA A 190 18.67 -7.92 -4.86
N LEU A 191 19.67 -8.44 -5.60
CA LEU A 191 19.94 -8.05 -6.99
C LEU A 191 18.80 -8.42 -7.93
N ALA A 192 18.21 -9.59 -7.78
CA ALA A 192 17.05 -10.03 -8.57
C ALA A 192 15.89 -9.05 -8.39
N THR A 193 15.61 -8.64 -7.16
CA THR A 193 14.59 -7.63 -6.84
C THR A 193 14.91 -6.29 -7.48
N VAL A 194 16.12 -5.79 -7.35
CA VAL A 194 16.54 -4.50 -7.95
C VAL A 194 16.42 -4.52 -9.48
N ILE A 195 16.89 -5.56 -10.13
CA ILE A 195 16.85 -5.68 -11.60
C ILE A 195 15.39 -5.78 -12.09
N SER A 196 14.54 -6.54 -11.39
CA SER A 196 13.13 -6.66 -11.74
C SER A 196 12.38 -5.33 -11.62
N GLN A 197 12.67 -4.56 -10.56
CA GLN A 197 12.11 -3.21 -10.39
C GLN A 197 12.65 -2.22 -11.43
N ALA A 198 13.93 -2.33 -11.81
CA ALA A 198 14.50 -1.53 -12.89
C ALA A 198 13.81 -1.82 -14.23
N ALA A 199 13.51 -3.08 -14.53
CA ALA A 199 12.79 -3.48 -15.74
C ALA A 199 11.38 -2.87 -15.78
N SER A 200 10.60 -2.96 -14.68
CA SER A 200 9.27 -2.36 -14.61
C SER A 200 9.31 -0.83 -14.71
N ALA A 201 10.27 -0.16 -14.06
CA ALA A 201 10.46 1.27 -14.16
C ALA A 201 10.81 1.69 -15.60
N ALA A 202 11.74 0.99 -16.24
CA ALA A 202 12.14 1.25 -17.62
C ALA A 202 10.96 1.13 -18.59
N LEU A 203 10.17 0.07 -18.48
CA LEU A 203 8.96 -0.13 -19.31
C LEU A 203 7.93 0.98 -19.06
N GLY A 204 7.69 1.36 -17.81
CA GLY A 204 6.78 2.43 -17.45
C GLY A 204 7.20 3.77 -18.04
N PHE A 205 8.45 4.15 -17.86
CA PHE A 205 8.98 5.41 -18.43
C PHE A 205 9.07 5.37 -19.96
N TRP A 206 9.47 4.24 -20.55
CA TRP A 206 9.47 4.08 -22.00
C TRP A 206 8.07 4.39 -22.58
N ARG A 207 7.03 3.81 -22.00
CA ARG A 207 5.64 4.06 -22.42
C ARG A 207 5.23 5.52 -22.23
N LEU A 208 5.57 6.13 -21.09
CA LEU A 208 5.25 7.54 -20.81
C LEU A 208 5.96 8.50 -21.78
N CYS A 209 7.14 8.17 -22.27
CA CYS A 209 7.86 8.96 -23.27
C CYS A 209 7.25 8.82 -24.68
N HIS A 210 6.62 7.69 -25.00
CA HIS A 210 6.09 7.41 -26.34
C HIS A 210 4.56 7.55 -26.44
N THR A 211 3.88 7.95 -25.37
CA THR A 211 2.44 8.24 -25.43
C THR A 211 2.16 9.54 -26.16
N THR A 212 0.98 9.64 -26.78
CA THR A 212 0.49 10.86 -27.44
C THR A 212 -0.35 11.74 -26.52
N GLY A 213 -0.68 11.24 -25.32
CA GLY A 213 -1.52 11.97 -24.35
C GLY A 213 -0.81 13.15 -23.68
N SER A 214 -1.60 14.01 -23.02
CA SER A 214 -1.11 15.18 -22.26
C SER A 214 -0.15 14.82 -21.10
N TYR A 215 -0.15 13.55 -20.67
CA TYR A 215 0.74 13.01 -19.64
C TYR A 215 2.08 12.48 -20.16
N ARG A 216 2.41 12.75 -21.45
CA ARG A 216 3.71 12.42 -22.04
C ARG A 216 4.85 13.09 -21.29
N ILE A 217 5.90 12.31 -20.99
CA ILE A 217 7.12 12.82 -20.35
C ILE A 217 8.11 13.29 -21.42
N TRP A 218 8.65 14.50 -21.19
CA TRP A 218 9.77 15.07 -21.93
C TRP A 218 10.88 15.35 -20.92
N PHE A 219 11.95 14.58 -20.90
CA PHE A 219 13.02 14.73 -19.89
C PHE A 219 13.57 16.15 -19.80
N ARG A 220 13.64 16.88 -20.92
CA ARG A 220 14.08 18.29 -20.94
C ARG A 220 13.12 19.26 -20.22
N LYS A 221 11.88 18.83 -19.94
CA LYS A 221 10.86 19.62 -19.24
C LYS A 221 10.66 19.20 -17.80
N VAL A 222 11.41 18.20 -17.34
CA VAL A 222 11.36 17.74 -15.94
C VAL A 222 11.95 18.83 -15.05
N ARG A 223 11.09 19.47 -14.27
CA ARG A 223 11.46 20.54 -13.33
C ARG A 223 10.43 20.66 -12.23
N PHE A 224 10.83 21.24 -11.12
CA PHE A 224 9.91 21.57 -10.04
C PHE A 224 9.08 22.80 -10.40
N HIS A 225 7.78 22.70 -10.16
CA HIS A 225 6.86 23.82 -10.19
C HIS A 225 6.30 24.01 -8.78
N GLY A 226 6.68 25.10 -8.08
CA GLY A 226 6.46 25.26 -6.65
C GLY A 226 5.01 25.14 -6.22
N ARG A 227 4.06 25.75 -6.95
CA ARG A 227 2.61 25.63 -6.65
C ARG A 227 2.14 24.18 -6.75
N THR A 228 2.52 23.49 -7.81
CA THR A 228 2.15 22.09 -8.04
C THR A 228 2.80 21.18 -7.01
N LEU A 229 4.08 21.35 -6.72
CA LEU A 229 4.78 20.59 -5.69
C LEU A 229 4.09 20.74 -4.33
N ARG A 230 3.70 21.97 -3.95
CA ARG A 230 2.93 22.19 -2.72
C ARG A 230 1.61 21.44 -2.71
N GLN A 231 0.89 21.38 -3.84
CA GLN A 231 -0.35 20.59 -3.95
C GLN A 231 -0.09 19.10 -3.77
N LEU A 232 0.94 18.56 -4.44
CA LEU A 232 1.34 17.15 -4.31
C LEU A 232 1.67 16.79 -2.87
N LEU A 233 2.49 17.59 -2.21
CA LEU A 233 2.91 17.35 -0.82
C LEU A 233 1.76 17.52 0.18
N THR A 234 0.86 18.49 -0.03
CA THR A 234 -0.31 18.69 0.84
C THR A 234 -1.25 17.49 0.85
N LEU A 235 -1.34 16.74 -0.24
CA LEU A 235 -2.13 15.52 -0.32
C LEU A 235 -1.29 14.27 -0.02
N GLY A 236 -0.05 14.28 -0.42
CA GLY A 236 0.83 13.13 -0.34
C GLY A 236 1.38 12.88 1.07
N ILE A 237 1.85 13.92 1.76
CA ILE A 237 2.39 13.75 3.12
C ILE A 237 1.35 13.18 4.08
N PRO A 238 0.10 13.69 4.16
CA PRO A 238 -0.91 13.06 5.02
C PRO A 238 -1.20 11.60 4.65
N SER A 239 -1.22 11.28 3.37
CA SER A 239 -1.43 9.89 2.91
C SER A 239 -0.26 8.97 3.29
N GLY A 240 0.97 9.45 3.20
CA GLY A 240 2.16 8.71 3.61
C GLY A 240 2.23 8.52 5.13
N VAL A 241 1.98 9.59 5.89
CA VAL A 241 1.89 9.52 7.36
C VAL A 241 0.80 8.54 7.81
N GLN A 242 -0.35 8.53 7.14
CA GLN A 242 -1.41 7.55 7.40
C GLN A 242 -0.91 6.11 7.29
N ASN A 243 -0.17 5.76 6.24
CA ASN A 243 0.40 4.42 6.07
C ASN A 243 1.40 4.07 7.17
N SER A 244 2.25 5.01 7.57
CA SER A 244 3.22 4.83 8.64
C SER A 244 2.55 4.64 10.02
N ILE A 245 1.47 5.38 10.30
CA ILE A 245 0.68 5.26 11.53
C ILE A 245 0.07 3.85 11.64
N ILE A 246 -0.48 3.33 10.55
CA ILE A 246 -1.05 1.97 10.51
C ILE A 246 0.04 0.94 10.83
N ALA A 247 1.24 1.09 10.26
CA ALA A 247 2.37 0.22 10.53
C ALA A 247 2.77 0.22 12.01
N ILE A 248 2.88 1.40 12.62
CA ILE A 248 3.22 1.54 14.05
C ILE A 248 2.15 0.90 14.94
N ALA A 249 0.87 1.13 14.65
CA ALA A 249 -0.22 0.52 15.41
C ALA A 249 -0.18 -1.02 15.35
N ASN A 250 0.15 -1.59 14.20
CA ASN A 250 0.28 -3.04 14.03
C ASN A 250 1.49 -3.61 14.80
N VAL A 251 2.59 -2.85 14.94
CA VAL A 251 3.73 -3.25 15.79
C VAL A 251 3.31 -3.38 17.26
N VAL A 252 2.48 -2.47 17.77
CA VAL A 252 1.97 -2.55 19.16
C VAL A 252 1.06 -3.77 19.35
N VAL A 253 0.19 -4.05 18.37
CA VAL A 253 -0.63 -5.27 18.40
C VAL A 253 0.25 -6.52 18.44
N GLN A 254 1.23 -6.60 17.53
CA GLN A 254 2.16 -7.73 17.47
C GLN A 254 2.95 -7.91 18.78
N SER A 255 3.46 -6.82 19.35
CA SER A 255 4.14 -6.84 20.66
C SER A 255 3.24 -7.42 21.76
N SER A 256 1.93 -7.17 21.71
CA SER A 256 0.99 -7.70 22.67
C SER A 256 0.67 -9.18 22.43
N ILE A 257 0.62 -9.62 21.17
CA ILE A 257 0.48 -11.04 20.81
C ILE A 257 1.69 -11.84 21.29
N ASN A 258 2.89 -11.27 21.18
CA ASN A 258 4.14 -11.93 21.59
C ASN A 258 4.17 -12.33 23.07
N LEU A 259 3.40 -11.67 23.93
CA LEU A 259 3.28 -12.01 25.35
C LEU A 259 2.60 -13.37 25.59
N TYR A 260 1.86 -13.89 24.60
CA TYR A 260 1.15 -15.17 24.68
C TYR A 260 1.98 -16.37 24.20
N GLY A 261 3.24 -16.14 23.86
CA GLY A 261 4.21 -17.16 23.55
C GLY A 261 4.35 -17.52 22.05
N PRO A 262 5.28 -18.45 21.74
CA PRO A 262 5.67 -18.75 20.36
C PRO A 262 4.54 -19.31 19.49
N MET A 263 3.65 -20.13 20.07
CA MET A 263 2.53 -20.72 19.31
C MET A 263 1.51 -19.68 18.89
N ALA A 264 1.22 -18.68 19.74
CA ALA A 264 0.37 -17.54 19.40
C ALA A 264 1.02 -16.67 18.33
N MET A 265 2.34 -16.40 18.44
CA MET A 265 3.09 -15.66 17.42
C MET A 265 3.02 -16.35 16.06
N ALA A 266 3.24 -17.66 16.01
CA ALA A 266 3.21 -18.44 14.77
C ALA A 266 1.80 -18.47 14.16
N GLY A 267 0.76 -18.66 14.97
CA GLY A 267 -0.63 -18.69 14.51
C GLY A 267 -1.09 -17.34 13.95
N CYS A 268 -0.83 -16.26 14.68
CA CYS A 268 -1.15 -14.89 14.24
C CYS A 268 -0.30 -14.48 13.04
N GLY A 269 0.97 -14.90 12.96
CA GLY A 269 1.83 -14.68 11.80
C GLY A 269 1.30 -15.37 10.54
N SER A 270 0.80 -16.60 10.66
CA SER A 270 0.15 -17.32 9.57
C SER A 270 -1.12 -16.61 9.10
N TYR A 271 -1.96 -16.17 10.05
CA TYR A 271 -3.15 -15.38 9.73
C TYR A 271 -2.79 -14.05 9.02
N SER A 272 -1.76 -13.35 9.45
CA SER A 272 -1.34 -12.08 8.81
C SER A 272 -0.99 -12.24 7.33
N LYS A 273 -0.41 -13.39 6.94
CA LYS A 273 -0.16 -13.70 5.51
C LYS A 273 -1.46 -13.90 4.74
N ILE A 274 -2.46 -14.53 5.35
CA ILE A 274 -3.78 -14.74 4.75
C ILE A 274 -4.53 -13.40 4.68
N GLU A 275 -4.47 -12.58 5.72
CA GLU A 275 -5.07 -11.25 5.79
C GLU A 275 -4.58 -10.34 4.66
N GLY A 276 -3.31 -10.45 4.26
CA GLY A 276 -2.75 -9.74 3.12
C GLY A 276 -3.57 -9.90 1.84
N PHE A 277 -4.12 -11.09 1.58
CA PHE A 277 -5.03 -11.32 0.45
C PHE A 277 -6.40 -10.65 0.65
N GLY A 278 -6.88 -10.56 1.88
CA GLY A 278 -8.13 -9.85 2.22
C GLY A 278 -8.06 -8.34 1.95
N PHE A 279 -6.87 -7.74 2.06
CA PHE A 279 -6.66 -6.32 1.76
C PHE A 279 -6.63 -5.98 0.26
N LEU A 280 -6.42 -6.95 -0.63
CA LEU A 280 -6.27 -6.70 -2.06
C LEU A 280 -7.50 -6.01 -2.69
N PRO A 281 -8.75 -6.51 -2.53
CA PRO A 281 -9.92 -5.84 -3.07
C PRO A 281 -10.13 -4.46 -2.41
N ILE A 282 -9.91 -4.35 -1.11
CA ILE A 282 -10.10 -3.11 -0.35
C ILE A 282 -9.22 -1.98 -0.91
N ASN A 283 -7.92 -2.25 -1.06
CA ASN A 283 -6.97 -1.28 -1.60
C ASN A 283 -7.27 -0.92 -3.06
N SER A 284 -7.69 -1.91 -3.86
CA SER A 284 -7.98 -1.72 -5.28
C SER A 284 -9.18 -0.80 -5.49
N PHE A 285 -10.27 -0.98 -4.72
CA PHE A 285 -11.42 -0.09 -4.77
C PHE A 285 -11.12 1.30 -4.17
N ALA A 286 -10.33 1.39 -3.09
CA ALA A 286 -9.94 2.67 -2.52
C ALA A 286 -9.15 3.53 -3.51
N LEU A 287 -8.24 2.92 -4.28
CA LEU A 287 -7.48 3.59 -5.33
C LEU A 287 -8.37 3.98 -6.52
N ALA A 288 -9.25 3.07 -6.95
CA ALA A 288 -10.21 3.35 -8.01
C ALA A 288 -11.13 4.53 -7.67
N LEU A 289 -11.59 4.58 -6.43
CA LEU A 289 -12.41 5.69 -5.93
C LEU A 289 -11.62 7.00 -5.89
N ALA A 290 -10.37 7.00 -5.42
CA ALA A 290 -9.55 8.21 -5.38
C ALA A 290 -9.37 8.81 -6.79
N THR A 291 -9.07 7.98 -7.79
CA THR A 291 -8.91 8.39 -9.18
C THR A 291 -10.24 8.84 -9.80
N PHE A 292 -11.30 8.04 -9.63
CA PHE A 292 -12.62 8.35 -10.18
C PHE A 292 -13.18 9.67 -9.64
N ILE A 293 -13.09 9.86 -8.33
CA ILE A 293 -13.54 11.10 -7.66
C ILE A 293 -12.69 12.27 -8.11
N GLY A 294 -11.36 12.13 -8.13
CA GLY A 294 -10.45 13.19 -8.58
C GLY A 294 -10.79 13.68 -9.99
N GLN A 295 -10.98 12.76 -10.94
CA GLN A 295 -11.33 13.11 -12.33
C GLN A 295 -12.71 13.76 -12.43
N ASN A 296 -13.73 13.24 -11.73
CA ASN A 296 -15.09 13.77 -11.84
C ASN A 296 -15.24 15.13 -11.14
N LEU A 297 -14.56 15.35 -10.01
CA LEU A 297 -14.52 16.67 -9.38
C LEU A 297 -13.73 17.69 -10.22
N GLY A 298 -12.64 17.27 -10.87
CA GLY A 298 -11.95 18.10 -11.85
C GLY A 298 -12.83 18.53 -13.01
N ALA A 299 -13.70 17.63 -13.49
CA ALA A 299 -14.69 17.89 -14.53
C ALA A 299 -15.96 18.59 -13.99
N LYS A 300 -16.05 18.95 -12.72
CA LYS A 300 -17.21 19.54 -12.04
C LYS A 300 -18.48 18.68 -12.12
N GLN A 301 -18.31 17.35 -12.24
CA GLN A 301 -19.42 16.39 -12.34
C GLN A 301 -19.79 15.82 -10.96
N TYR A 302 -20.34 16.65 -10.09
CA TYR A 302 -20.60 16.34 -8.67
C TYR A 302 -21.57 15.18 -8.47
N ASP A 303 -22.66 15.12 -9.22
CA ASP A 303 -23.63 14.02 -9.12
C ASP A 303 -23.06 12.69 -9.57
N ARG A 304 -22.18 12.72 -10.57
CA ARG A 304 -21.47 11.54 -11.04
C ARG A 304 -20.45 11.08 -9.99
N ALA A 305 -19.72 12.00 -9.37
CA ALA A 305 -18.80 11.71 -8.27
C ALA A 305 -19.55 11.05 -7.10
N ARG A 306 -20.71 11.62 -6.70
CA ARG A 306 -21.55 11.06 -5.61
C ARG A 306 -22.06 9.66 -5.92
N ARG A 307 -22.58 9.42 -7.14
CA ARG A 307 -23.01 8.08 -7.56
C ARG A 307 -21.85 7.08 -7.57
N GLY A 308 -20.70 7.50 -8.09
CA GLY A 308 -19.48 6.66 -8.10
C GLY A 308 -18.96 6.32 -6.71
N ALA A 309 -18.97 7.28 -5.78
CA ALA A 309 -18.60 7.05 -4.39
C ALA A 309 -19.49 5.98 -3.75
N ARG A 310 -20.83 6.13 -3.85
CA ARG A 310 -21.79 5.16 -3.29
C ARG A 310 -21.61 3.77 -3.88
N PHE A 311 -21.52 3.68 -5.21
CA PHE A 311 -21.33 2.40 -5.89
C PHE A 311 -20.00 1.73 -5.52
N GLY A 312 -18.89 2.46 -5.58
CA GLY A 312 -17.57 1.88 -5.30
C GLY A 312 -17.39 1.48 -3.83
N ILE A 313 -17.97 2.25 -2.90
CA ILE A 313 -17.99 1.88 -1.47
C ILE A 313 -18.77 0.56 -1.32
N LEU A 314 -19.99 0.45 -1.88
CA LEU A 314 -20.79 -0.77 -1.78
C LEU A 314 -20.07 -1.99 -2.37
N CYS A 315 -19.48 -1.86 -3.55
CA CYS A 315 -18.70 -2.94 -4.15
C CYS A 315 -17.51 -3.37 -3.26
N SER A 316 -16.80 -2.40 -2.68
CA SER A 316 -15.70 -2.69 -1.78
C SER A 316 -16.14 -3.46 -0.53
N LEU A 317 -17.27 -3.04 0.08
CA LEU A 317 -17.84 -3.73 1.24
C LEU A 317 -18.21 -5.18 0.90
N LEU A 318 -18.95 -5.37 -0.20
CA LEU A 318 -19.40 -6.71 -0.61
C LEU A 318 -18.21 -7.63 -0.93
N MET A 319 -17.23 -7.13 -1.69
CA MET A 319 -16.05 -7.92 -2.03
C MET A 319 -15.22 -8.27 -0.79
N ALA A 320 -15.02 -7.31 0.10
CA ALA A 320 -14.28 -7.54 1.34
C ALA A 320 -14.97 -8.57 2.24
N GLU A 321 -16.30 -8.49 2.35
CA GLU A 321 -17.06 -9.41 3.18
C GLU A 321 -17.10 -10.82 2.58
N VAL A 322 -17.23 -10.96 1.26
CA VAL A 322 -17.14 -12.26 0.57
C VAL A 322 -15.79 -12.92 0.86
N VAL A 323 -14.70 -12.15 0.77
CA VAL A 323 -13.36 -12.67 1.12
C VAL A 323 -13.26 -12.97 2.62
N GLY A 324 -13.79 -12.09 3.48
CA GLY A 324 -13.80 -12.26 4.93
C GLY A 324 -14.53 -13.52 5.37
N VAL A 325 -15.73 -13.75 4.83
CA VAL A 325 -16.51 -14.99 5.08
C VAL A 325 -15.75 -16.21 4.55
N GLY A 326 -15.15 -16.12 3.35
CA GLY A 326 -14.34 -17.20 2.82
C GLY A 326 -13.17 -17.58 3.73
N ILE A 327 -12.42 -16.59 4.21
CA ILE A 327 -11.31 -16.80 5.16
C ILE A 327 -11.85 -17.37 6.49
N ASN A 328 -12.97 -16.85 6.98
CA ASN A 328 -13.58 -17.30 8.23
C ASN A 328 -13.93 -18.80 8.22
N LEU A 329 -14.58 -19.25 7.14
CA LEU A 329 -15.00 -20.63 6.95
C LEU A 329 -13.81 -21.57 6.76
N LEU A 330 -12.80 -21.13 5.99
CA LEU A 330 -11.63 -21.92 5.64
C LEU A 330 -10.44 -21.71 6.60
N ALA A 331 -10.58 -20.91 7.66
CA ALA A 331 -9.49 -20.50 8.54
C ALA A 331 -8.62 -21.66 9.04
N PRO A 332 -9.17 -22.76 9.59
CA PRO A 332 -8.33 -23.87 10.08
C PRO A 332 -7.48 -24.48 8.96
N TRP A 333 -8.06 -24.67 7.79
CA TRP A 333 -7.37 -25.23 6.64
C TRP A 333 -6.31 -24.26 6.09
N LEU A 334 -6.65 -22.98 5.91
CA LEU A 334 -5.72 -21.97 5.40
C LEU A 334 -4.50 -21.82 6.31
N ILE A 335 -4.70 -21.85 7.63
CA ILE A 335 -3.61 -21.71 8.60
C ILE A 335 -2.76 -22.99 8.63
N SER A 336 -3.37 -24.17 8.50
CA SER A 336 -2.65 -25.43 8.45
C SER A 336 -1.70 -25.55 7.26
N LEU A 337 -1.92 -24.79 6.18
CA LEU A 337 -0.98 -24.71 5.06
C LEU A 337 0.39 -24.09 5.43
N PHE A 338 0.42 -23.29 6.49
CA PHE A 338 1.64 -22.65 6.98
C PHE A 338 2.29 -23.40 8.13
N ASN A 339 1.47 -24.02 8.99
CA ASN A 339 1.95 -24.77 10.15
C ASN A 339 0.93 -25.83 10.58
N GLY A 340 1.39 -27.07 10.73
CA GLY A 340 0.56 -28.22 11.10
C GLY A 340 0.31 -28.37 12.62
N ASP A 341 0.92 -27.56 13.47
CA ASP A 341 0.74 -27.65 14.93
C ASP A 341 -0.68 -27.24 15.33
N PRO A 342 -1.42 -28.09 16.08
CA PRO A 342 -2.80 -27.80 16.49
C PRO A 342 -2.97 -26.50 17.29
N GLN A 343 -1.98 -26.14 18.13
CA GLN A 343 -2.04 -24.91 18.92
C GLN A 343 -1.87 -23.67 18.03
N VAL A 344 -0.95 -23.73 17.06
CA VAL A 344 -0.74 -22.68 16.07
C VAL A 344 -2.02 -22.47 15.23
N ILE A 345 -2.64 -23.58 14.79
CA ILE A 345 -3.90 -23.53 14.04
C ILE A 345 -5.01 -22.91 14.89
N ALA A 346 -5.09 -23.27 16.17
CA ALA A 346 -6.10 -22.74 17.08
C ALA A 346 -5.99 -21.23 17.27
N PHE A 347 -4.77 -20.69 17.52
CA PHE A 347 -4.56 -19.26 17.69
C PHE A 347 -4.87 -18.46 16.42
N GLY A 348 -4.36 -18.91 15.26
CA GLY A 348 -4.62 -18.24 14.01
C GLY A 348 -6.09 -18.29 13.58
N THR A 349 -6.78 -19.42 13.83
CA THR A 349 -8.22 -19.58 13.59
C THR A 349 -9.04 -18.66 14.49
N LEU A 350 -8.66 -18.55 15.77
CA LEU A 350 -9.32 -17.65 16.71
C LEU A 350 -9.23 -16.18 16.23
N GLN A 351 -8.05 -15.75 15.80
CA GLN A 351 -7.87 -14.41 15.24
C GLN A 351 -8.70 -14.23 13.98
N ALA A 352 -8.60 -15.15 13.00
CA ALA A 352 -9.36 -15.11 11.77
C ALA A 352 -10.86 -14.98 12.05
N ARG A 353 -11.44 -15.85 12.88
CA ARG A 353 -12.87 -15.84 13.22
C ARG A 353 -13.32 -14.60 13.97
N THR A 354 -12.43 -13.98 14.75
CA THR A 354 -12.76 -12.73 15.47
C THR A 354 -12.76 -11.52 14.53
N VAL A 355 -11.90 -11.50 13.51
CA VAL A 355 -11.61 -10.28 12.76
C VAL A 355 -12.31 -10.24 11.39
N THR A 356 -12.36 -11.37 10.67
CA THR A 356 -12.71 -11.39 9.24
C THR A 356 -14.16 -11.04 8.92
N LEU A 357 -15.10 -11.34 9.81
CA LEU A 357 -16.52 -10.96 9.64
C LEU A 357 -16.77 -9.45 9.78
N PHE A 358 -15.76 -8.68 10.10
CA PHE A 358 -15.81 -7.22 10.20
C PHE A 358 -15.02 -6.52 9.08
N TYR A 359 -14.61 -7.26 8.03
CA TYR A 359 -13.88 -6.69 6.90
C TYR A 359 -14.69 -5.61 6.15
N PHE A 360 -16.02 -5.64 6.21
CA PHE A 360 -16.84 -4.57 5.66
C PHE A 360 -16.58 -3.21 6.33
N LEU A 361 -16.29 -3.17 7.65
CA LEU A 361 -15.93 -1.93 8.34
C LEU A 361 -14.56 -1.40 7.88
N LEU A 362 -13.60 -2.30 7.72
CA LEU A 362 -12.29 -1.98 7.16
C LEU A 362 -12.41 -1.43 5.74
N ALA A 363 -13.19 -2.13 4.89
CA ALA A 363 -13.43 -1.73 3.51
C ALA A 363 -14.14 -0.37 3.42
N PHE A 364 -15.10 -0.11 4.30
CA PHE A 364 -15.77 1.18 4.39
C PHE A 364 -14.80 2.30 4.70
N SER A 365 -13.97 2.13 5.74
CA SER A 365 -12.98 3.12 6.16
C SER A 365 -11.98 3.43 5.03
N HIS A 366 -11.43 2.41 4.37
CA HIS A 366 -10.49 2.59 3.26
C HIS A 366 -11.13 3.23 2.03
N SER A 367 -12.36 2.82 1.68
CA SER A 367 -13.08 3.36 0.52
C SER A 367 -13.45 4.83 0.71
N VAL A 368 -13.97 5.20 1.89
CA VAL A 368 -14.24 6.61 2.21
C VAL A 368 -12.96 7.42 2.27
N ALA A 369 -11.88 6.87 2.84
CA ALA A 369 -10.56 7.51 2.78
C ALA A 369 -10.10 7.75 1.33
N GLY A 370 -10.34 6.80 0.42
CA GLY A 370 -10.10 6.96 -1.02
C GLY A 370 -10.91 8.11 -1.62
N VAL A 371 -12.21 8.18 -1.32
CA VAL A 371 -13.08 9.29 -1.75
C VAL A 371 -12.56 10.63 -1.25
N MET A 372 -12.18 10.72 0.05
CA MET A 372 -11.67 11.96 0.64
C MET A 372 -10.35 12.39 0.02
N ARG A 373 -9.43 11.45 -0.26
CA ARG A 373 -8.18 11.74 -0.99
C ARG A 373 -8.50 12.28 -2.38
N GLY A 374 -9.37 11.62 -3.15
CA GLY A 374 -9.82 12.08 -4.46
C GLY A 374 -10.46 13.46 -4.44
N ALA A 375 -11.18 13.79 -3.36
CA ALA A 375 -11.76 15.10 -3.11
C ALA A 375 -10.75 16.17 -2.64
N GLY A 376 -9.45 15.81 -2.51
CA GLY A 376 -8.42 16.73 -2.07
C GLY A 376 -8.34 16.93 -0.55
N ARG A 377 -8.97 16.07 0.24
CA ARG A 377 -9.03 16.15 1.71
C ARG A 377 -8.25 14.99 2.38
N ALA A 378 -6.97 14.85 2.07
CA ALA A 378 -6.13 13.77 2.60
C ALA A 378 -5.87 13.86 4.11
N ILE A 379 -5.99 15.04 4.71
CA ILE A 379 -5.81 15.25 6.16
C ILE A 379 -6.92 14.55 6.96
N VAL A 380 -8.15 14.51 6.45
CA VAL A 380 -9.28 13.90 7.17
C VAL A 380 -9.06 12.41 7.43
N PRO A 381 -8.78 11.56 6.41
CA PRO A 381 -8.51 10.15 6.67
C PRO A 381 -7.25 9.93 7.53
N MET A 382 -6.23 10.76 7.40
CA MET A 382 -5.06 10.68 8.27
C MET A 382 -5.43 10.89 9.73
N LEU A 383 -6.20 11.93 10.06
CA LEU A 383 -6.60 12.22 11.43
C LEU A 383 -7.55 11.16 12.00
N VAL A 384 -8.55 10.73 11.24
CA VAL A 384 -9.48 9.68 11.69
C VAL A 384 -8.72 8.39 12.00
N MET A 385 -7.81 7.97 11.12
CA MET A 385 -7.04 6.75 11.34
C MET A 385 -5.99 6.91 12.45
N LEU A 386 -5.36 8.08 12.59
CA LEU A 386 -4.46 8.37 13.71
C LEU A 386 -5.19 8.20 15.05
N VAL A 387 -6.36 8.80 15.19
CA VAL A 387 -7.12 8.74 16.43
C VAL A 387 -7.65 7.32 16.67
N CYS A 388 -8.35 6.74 15.70
CA CYS A 388 -9.02 5.45 15.91
C CYS A 388 -8.03 4.27 15.92
N TRP A 389 -7.09 4.21 14.97
CA TRP A 389 -6.24 3.02 14.78
C TRP A 389 -4.91 3.10 15.52
N CYS A 390 -4.45 4.28 15.91
CA CYS A 390 -3.27 4.41 16.75
C CYS A 390 -3.67 4.74 18.18
N VAL A 391 -4.23 5.92 18.46
CA VAL A 391 -4.47 6.35 19.83
C VAL A 391 -5.45 5.40 20.55
N ILE A 392 -6.65 5.19 20.01
CA ILE A 392 -7.68 4.37 20.65
C ILE A 392 -7.27 2.89 20.67
N ARG A 393 -6.71 2.35 19.58
CA ARG A 393 -6.27 0.94 19.55
C ARG A 393 -5.18 0.65 20.56
N VAL A 394 -4.15 1.50 20.60
CA VAL A 394 -3.04 1.33 21.55
C VAL A 394 -3.55 1.46 22.99
N SER A 395 -4.38 2.47 23.29
CA SER A 395 -4.98 2.65 24.62
C SER A 395 -5.83 1.46 25.01
N TYR A 396 -6.68 0.95 24.12
CA TYR A 396 -7.49 -0.25 24.37
C TYR A 396 -6.63 -1.48 24.68
N ILE A 397 -5.58 -1.71 23.90
CA ILE A 397 -4.68 -2.85 24.13
C ILE A 397 -3.96 -2.72 25.46
N MET A 398 -3.46 -1.55 25.80
CA MET A 398 -2.71 -1.32 27.03
C MET A 398 -3.59 -1.40 28.29
N LEU A 399 -4.80 -0.86 28.24
CA LEU A 399 -5.68 -0.72 29.40
C LEU A 399 -6.65 -1.90 29.56
N VAL A 400 -7.17 -2.45 28.46
CA VAL A 400 -8.23 -3.47 28.51
C VAL A 400 -7.69 -4.85 28.16
N ALA A 401 -7.04 -4.99 26.99
CA ALA A 401 -6.65 -6.31 26.51
C ALA A 401 -5.57 -6.95 27.40
N ARG A 402 -4.56 -6.19 27.82
CA ARG A 402 -3.51 -6.69 28.72
C ARG A 402 -4.05 -7.03 30.13
N ALA A 403 -4.98 -6.23 30.65
CA ALA A 403 -5.60 -6.49 31.95
C ALA A 403 -6.49 -7.75 31.95
N SER A 404 -7.07 -8.11 30.81
CA SER A 404 -7.95 -9.29 30.69
C SER A 404 -7.20 -10.62 30.68
N GLY A 405 -5.91 -10.64 30.34
CA GLY A 405 -5.14 -11.88 30.17
C GLY A 405 -5.61 -12.78 29.02
N ASN A 406 -6.54 -12.32 28.18
CA ASN A 406 -7.14 -13.08 27.08
C ASN A 406 -6.70 -12.51 25.72
N ILE A 407 -6.03 -13.34 24.92
CA ILE A 407 -5.55 -12.97 23.59
C ILE A 407 -6.68 -12.51 22.64
N GLN A 408 -7.88 -13.07 22.80
CA GLN A 408 -9.02 -12.69 21.98
C GLN A 408 -9.39 -11.21 22.16
N MET A 409 -9.17 -10.64 23.35
CA MET A 409 -9.36 -9.21 23.59
C MET A 409 -8.36 -8.35 22.77
N VAL A 410 -7.16 -8.85 22.52
CA VAL A 410 -6.22 -8.18 21.60
C VAL A 410 -6.78 -8.16 20.17
N PHE A 411 -7.39 -9.26 19.73
CA PHE A 411 -7.99 -9.34 18.38
C PHE A 411 -9.20 -8.42 18.21
N TRP A 412 -10.02 -8.24 19.26
CA TRP A 412 -11.14 -7.31 19.25
C TRP A 412 -10.72 -5.84 19.04
N ALA A 413 -9.48 -5.50 19.26
CA ALA A 413 -8.97 -4.17 18.97
C ALA A 413 -9.19 -3.75 17.50
N TYR A 414 -9.15 -4.70 16.56
CA TYR A 414 -9.38 -4.43 15.15
C TYR A 414 -10.84 -4.06 14.84
N PRO A 415 -11.84 -4.92 15.10
CA PRO A 415 -13.25 -4.60 14.85
C PRO A 415 -13.72 -3.32 15.56
N ILE A 416 -13.34 -3.13 16.82
CA ILE A 416 -13.73 -1.95 17.61
C ILE A 416 -13.21 -0.66 16.93
N THR A 417 -11.94 -0.63 16.58
CA THR A 417 -11.33 0.58 15.98
C THR A 417 -11.78 0.81 14.54
N TRP A 418 -12.08 -0.26 13.79
CA TRP A 418 -12.70 -0.15 12.46
C TRP A 418 -14.14 0.37 12.55
N ALA A 419 -14.92 -0.06 13.54
CA ALA A 419 -16.27 0.45 13.77
C ALA A 419 -16.23 1.95 14.11
N LEU A 420 -15.35 2.38 15.02
CA LEU A 420 -15.20 3.78 15.39
C LEU A 420 -14.77 4.65 14.20
N SER A 421 -13.78 4.19 13.43
CA SER A 421 -13.38 4.92 12.21
C SER A 421 -14.48 4.96 11.16
N SER A 422 -15.25 3.88 11.01
CA SER A 422 -16.38 3.82 10.08
C SER A 422 -17.49 4.81 10.47
N VAL A 423 -17.80 4.93 11.75
CA VAL A 423 -18.76 5.92 12.25
C VAL A 423 -18.27 7.35 11.98
N ALA A 424 -17.00 7.63 12.30
CA ALA A 424 -16.40 8.95 12.03
C ALA A 424 -16.42 9.29 10.53
N PHE A 425 -16.05 8.34 9.67
CA PHE A 425 -16.09 8.51 8.24
C PHE A 425 -17.52 8.66 7.70
N LEU A 426 -18.49 7.91 8.24
CA LEU A 426 -19.89 8.02 7.83
C LEU A 426 -20.46 9.42 8.15
N ILE A 427 -20.20 9.91 9.36
CA ILE A 427 -20.63 11.26 9.75
C ILE A 427 -20.02 12.30 8.82
N TYR A 428 -18.71 12.18 8.54
CA TYR A 428 -18.03 13.12 7.66
C TYR A 428 -18.51 13.00 6.20
N PHE A 429 -18.75 11.79 5.70
CA PHE A 429 -19.24 11.55 4.35
C PHE A 429 -20.64 12.13 4.11
N LEU A 430 -21.52 12.04 5.13
CA LEU A 430 -22.90 12.52 5.04
C LEU A 430 -23.01 14.03 5.28
N ARG A 431 -22.26 14.59 6.24
CA ARG A 431 -22.36 16.00 6.68
C ARG A 431 -21.26 16.89 6.12
N GLY A 432 -20.12 16.30 5.74
CA GLY A 432 -18.97 17.05 5.24
C GLY A 432 -19.18 17.49 3.79
N ASP A 433 -18.74 18.72 3.49
CA ASP A 433 -18.76 19.24 2.12
C ASP A 433 -17.49 18.82 1.36
N TRP A 434 -17.37 17.53 1.08
CA TRP A 434 -16.24 17.00 0.32
C TRP A 434 -16.39 17.23 -1.20
N LEU A 435 -17.62 17.40 -1.70
CA LEU A 435 -17.89 17.61 -3.12
C LEU A 435 -17.42 18.99 -3.60
N HIS A 436 -17.72 20.07 -2.85
CA HIS A 436 -17.45 21.45 -3.24
C HIS A 436 -16.22 22.05 -2.56
N TYR A 437 -15.48 21.24 -1.79
CA TYR A 437 -14.31 21.71 -1.03
C TYR A 437 -13.28 22.43 -1.89
N LEU A 438 -13.01 21.92 -3.07
CA LEU A 438 -12.01 22.45 -3.99
C LEU A 438 -12.44 23.79 -4.59
N GLU A 439 -13.71 23.94 -4.97
CA GLU A 439 -14.23 25.22 -5.47
C GLU A 439 -14.14 26.31 -4.39
N ARG A 440 -14.51 25.97 -3.15
CA ARG A 440 -14.39 26.93 -2.04
C ARG A 440 -12.92 27.33 -1.80
N LYS A 441 -12.01 26.37 -1.88
CA LYS A 441 -10.59 26.65 -1.70
C LYS A 441 -10.02 27.52 -2.83
N GLU A 442 -10.47 27.30 -4.07
CA GLU A 442 -10.07 28.10 -5.23
C GLU A 442 -10.64 29.52 -5.18
N ARG A 443 -11.86 29.71 -4.64
CA ARG A 443 -12.46 31.03 -4.42
C ARG A 443 -11.84 31.81 -3.27
N ALA A 444 -11.19 31.12 -2.33
CA ALA A 444 -10.56 31.72 -1.14
C ALA A 444 -9.06 32.01 -1.34
N ALA A 445 -8.46 31.58 -2.44
CA ALA A 445 -7.05 31.79 -2.79
C ALA A 445 -6.89 32.82 -3.93
#